data_3f1edbece102fb041ce254d5bfa7817a
#
_entry.id   3f1edbece102fb041ce254d5bfa7817a
#
_cell.length_a   1.000
_cell.length_b   1.000
_cell.length_c   1.000
_cell.angle_alpha   90.00
_cell.angle_beta   90.00
_cell.angle_gamma   90.00
#
_symmetry.space_group_name_H-M   'P 1'
#
loop_
_entity.id
_entity.type
_entity.pdbx_description
1 polymer ?
#
loop_
_entity_poly.entity_id
_entity_poly.type
_entity_poly.pdbx_seq_one_letter_code
_entity_poly.pdbx_strand_id
1 'polypeptide(L)'
;LSDTASAARAAYPMTSKKLREEASVKTALVQLNPTVGDIRGNLQLVRDAVQQATRGGAELIVLSELVLSGYPPRDLLMREGFVAACDQAVAELAASLPTTVGVVLGHPTKRGVPHGRIANAASLISDGKIIETVHKSLLPNYDVFDERRYFRPADTVRPVEFRGHRLGIHICEDAWWGHPSTSYHDDPIAAPDPVATLAAAGVDVFVNLSASPFEKHKHNRRQELIQQHVAKYGRPFLFVNQVGGNDDLVFDGNSFGLNAAGQVCEQLGAFCSESRIVELPLADALPASSSAGPGVCKDEQEMLDALILGLRDYVRKCGFTDCVLGLSGGIDSALACYIAAEAVGPKQVHGIAMPSRYSSSHSVDDARQLAEALGIDYELIAIDAMHQAYEQTDVVGEDLLSQPGGLADQNLQARIRGAIVMTRSNRHGWMALATGNKSELAVGYCTLYGDMCGGLAPIGDVLKTVVYD
;
A
#
# COMPACT_ATOMS: atom_id res chain seq x y z
N LEU A 1 6.11 50.24 -67.05
CA LEU A 1 4.90 50.06 -66.22
C LEU A 1 5.00 48.71 -65.52
N SER A 2 5.48 48.74 -64.33
CA SER A 2 5.82 47.65 -63.45
C SER A 2 4.65 47.32 -62.48
N ASP A 3 4.20 46.11 -62.47
CA ASP A 3 3.29 45.63 -61.46
C ASP A 3 4.08 44.89 -60.39
N THR A 4 4.08 45.40 -59.16
CA THR A 4 4.56 44.76 -57.95
C THR A 4 3.36 44.25 -57.17
N ALA A 5 3.05 42.93 -57.27
CA ALA A 5 2.10 42.29 -56.46
C ALA A 5 2.82 41.59 -55.28
N SER A 6 2.78 42.26 -54.11
CA SER A 6 3.21 41.71 -52.84
C SER A 6 2.19 40.65 -52.39
N ALA A 7 2.56 39.37 -52.42
CA ALA A 7 1.77 38.30 -51.88
C ALA A 7 1.94 38.26 -50.34
N ALA A 8 0.98 38.81 -49.61
CA ALA A 8 0.82 38.57 -48.19
C ALA A 8 0.43 37.09 -47.97
N ARG A 9 1.36 36.28 -47.44
CA ARG A 9 1.04 34.94 -46.95
C ARG A 9 0.12 35.09 -45.73
N ALA A 10 -1.15 34.78 -45.93
CA ALA A 10 -2.09 34.60 -44.83
C ALA A 10 -1.59 33.45 -43.95
N ALA A 11 -1.23 33.77 -42.72
CA ALA A 11 -0.97 32.75 -41.69
C ALA A 11 -2.27 32.00 -41.45
N TYR A 12 -2.35 30.74 -41.83
CA TYR A 12 -3.43 29.85 -41.43
C TYR A 12 -3.41 29.73 -39.92
N PRO A 13 -4.56 29.90 -39.23
CA PRO A 13 -4.61 29.64 -37.79
C PRO A 13 -4.30 28.18 -37.55
N MET A 14 -3.27 27.91 -36.75
CA MET A 14 -2.93 26.57 -36.28
C MET A 14 -4.18 25.93 -35.67
N THR A 15 -4.52 24.73 -36.12
CA THR A 15 -5.65 24.01 -35.58
C THR A 15 -5.39 23.72 -34.10
N SER A 16 -6.45 23.73 -33.27
CA SER A 16 -6.35 23.46 -31.82
C SER A 16 -5.59 22.16 -31.49
N LYS A 17 -5.58 21.20 -32.42
CA LYS A 17 -4.84 19.95 -32.31
C LYS A 17 -3.31 20.17 -32.41
N LYS A 18 -2.84 21.08 -33.29
CA LYS A 18 -1.42 21.38 -33.47
C LYS A 18 -0.84 22.16 -32.29
N LEU A 19 -1.65 23.03 -31.67
CA LEU A 19 -1.28 23.75 -30.43
C LEU A 19 -1.19 22.82 -29.22
N ARG A 20 -1.94 21.71 -29.21
CA ARG A 20 -1.89 20.69 -28.14
C ARG A 20 -0.67 19.79 -28.24
N GLU A 21 -0.16 19.52 -29.44
CA GLU A 21 1.02 18.69 -29.68
C GLU A 21 2.34 19.40 -29.32
N GLU A 22 2.32 20.73 -29.12
CA GLU A 22 3.51 21.55 -28.82
C GLU A 22 3.66 21.97 -27.34
N ALA A 23 2.66 21.70 -26.50
CA ALA A 23 2.70 22.05 -25.07
C ALA A 23 3.13 20.84 -24.23
N SER A 24 4.40 20.81 -23.82
CA SER A 24 4.86 19.81 -22.87
C SER A 24 4.44 20.19 -21.44
N VAL A 25 4.10 19.20 -20.60
CA VAL A 25 3.75 19.38 -19.19
C VAL A 25 4.61 18.46 -18.34
N LYS A 26 5.46 19.03 -17.51
CA LYS A 26 6.26 18.28 -16.54
C LYS A 26 5.37 17.76 -15.44
N THR A 27 5.20 16.44 -15.40
CA THR A 27 4.29 15.75 -14.48
C THR A 27 5.05 14.92 -13.49
N ALA A 28 4.83 15.15 -12.19
CA ALA A 28 5.37 14.31 -11.12
C ALA A 28 4.41 13.16 -10.80
N LEU A 29 4.94 11.92 -10.84
CA LEU A 29 4.30 10.76 -10.23
C LEU A 29 4.78 10.68 -8.79
N VAL A 30 3.86 10.65 -7.84
CA VAL A 30 4.19 10.75 -6.41
C VAL A 30 3.50 9.62 -5.64
N GLN A 31 4.28 8.63 -5.20
CA GLN A 31 3.82 7.56 -4.33
C GLN A 31 4.18 7.86 -2.87
N LEU A 32 3.17 7.90 -2.03
CA LEU A 32 3.28 8.24 -0.61
C LEU A 32 2.78 7.10 0.27
N ASN A 33 3.19 7.16 1.54
CA ASN A 33 2.77 6.24 2.59
C ASN A 33 1.86 6.96 3.59
N PRO A 34 0.56 7.13 3.29
CA PRO A 34 -0.38 7.77 4.18
C PRO A 34 -0.74 6.87 5.37
N THR A 35 -1.17 7.49 6.47
CA THR A 35 -1.73 6.80 7.62
C THR A 35 -3.25 6.87 7.59
N VAL A 36 -3.92 5.73 7.70
CA VAL A 36 -5.40 5.68 7.70
C VAL A 36 -5.95 6.50 8.86
N GLY A 37 -6.84 7.45 8.54
CA GLY A 37 -7.51 8.30 9.51
C GLY A 37 -6.74 9.56 9.93
N ASP A 38 -5.44 9.68 9.65
CA ASP A 38 -4.64 10.86 9.96
C ASP A 38 -4.71 11.92 8.84
N ILE A 39 -5.88 12.55 8.70
CA ILE A 39 -6.11 13.55 7.64
C ILE A 39 -5.10 14.70 7.72
N ARG A 40 -4.70 15.12 8.93
CA ARG A 40 -3.78 16.24 9.12
C ARG A 40 -2.35 15.88 8.74
N GLY A 41 -1.86 14.72 9.19
CA GLY A 41 -0.54 14.21 8.83
C GLY A 41 -0.45 13.92 7.33
N ASN A 42 -1.47 13.31 6.74
CA ASN A 42 -1.52 13.03 5.32
C ASN A 42 -1.57 14.33 4.47
N LEU A 43 -2.32 15.36 4.91
CA LEU A 43 -2.29 16.67 4.26
C LEU A 43 -0.89 17.30 4.29
N GLN A 44 -0.18 17.18 5.42
CA GLN A 44 1.19 17.69 5.51
C GLN A 44 2.14 16.90 4.60
N LEU A 45 2.01 15.57 4.59
CA LEU A 45 2.77 14.69 3.69
C LEU A 45 2.57 15.08 2.21
N VAL A 46 1.32 15.34 1.82
CA VAL A 46 0.97 15.83 0.48
C VAL A 46 1.59 17.20 0.20
N ARG A 47 1.51 18.15 1.13
CA ARG A 47 2.10 19.50 0.98
C ARG A 47 3.61 19.43 0.76
N ASP A 48 4.30 18.62 1.54
CA ASP A 48 5.75 18.45 1.44
C ASP A 48 6.15 17.86 0.09
N ALA A 49 5.42 16.84 -0.37
CA ALA A 49 5.64 16.22 -1.67
C ALA A 49 5.35 17.18 -2.84
N VAL A 50 4.26 17.94 -2.75
CA VAL A 50 3.92 18.97 -3.74
C VAL A 50 5.01 20.06 -3.79
N GLN A 51 5.48 20.53 -2.64
CA GLN A 51 6.55 21.51 -2.58
C GLN A 51 7.85 20.99 -3.20
N GLN A 52 8.21 19.73 -2.90
CA GLN A 52 9.40 19.08 -3.47
C GLN A 52 9.28 18.95 -4.99
N ALA A 53 8.16 18.44 -5.51
CA ALA A 53 7.91 18.27 -6.94
C ALA A 53 7.91 19.62 -7.68
N THR A 54 7.30 20.66 -7.08
CA THR A 54 7.28 22.02 -7.63
C THR A 54 8.70 22.61 -7.74
N ARG A 55 9.54 22.40 -6.72
CA ARG A 55 10.97 22.81 -6.78
C ARG A 55 11.73 22.07 -7.88
N GLY A 56 11.35 20.82 -8.16
CA GLY A 56 11.87 20.02 -9.28
C GLY A 56 11.37 20.47 -10.65
N GLY A 57 10.46 21.45 -10.69
CA GLY A 57 9.90 22.02 -11.93
C GLY A 57 8.64 21.30 -12.42
N ALA A 58 8.00 20.45 -11.59
CA ALA A 58 6.72 19.83 -11.95
C ALA A 58 5.62 20.89 -12.08
N GLU A 59 4.78 20.73 -13.09
CA GLU A 59 3.63 21.56 -13.39
C GLU A 59 2.31 20.85 -13.11
N LEU A 60 2.30 19.51 -13.18
CA LEU A 60 1.22 18.63 -12.73
C LEU A 60 1.80 17.62 -11.73
N ILE A 61 1.09 17.37 -10.64
CA ILE A 61 1.50 16.42 -9.60
C ILE A 61 0.36 15.44 -9.44
N VAL A 62 0.65 14.15 -9.60
CA VAL A 62 -0.33 13.08 -9.50
C VAL A 62 -0.02 12.23 -8.26
N LEU A 63 -0.99 12.14 -7.36
CA LEU A 63 -0.93 11.35 -6.13
C LEU A 63 -1.84 10.11 -6.23
N SER A 64 -1.77 9.24 -5.23
CA SER A 64 -2.52 7.99 -5.20
C SER A 64 -4.00 8.16 -4.79
N GLU A 65 -4.77 7.08 -4.92
CA GLU A 65 -6.15 6.94 -4.46
C GLU A 65 -6.25 7.18 -2.95
N LEU A 66 -7.29 7.92 -2.52
CA LEU A 66 -7.61 8.21 -1.11
C LEU A 66 -6.42 8.67 -0.24
N VAL A 67 -5.42 9.32 -0.82
CA VAL A 67 -4.18 9.70 -0.11
C VAL A 67 -4.44 10.55 1.14
N LEU A 68 -5.52 11.34 1.19
CA LEU A 68 -5.83 12.17 2.36
C LEU A 68 -6.42 11.37 3.52
N SER A 69 -7.23 10.37 3.25
CA SER A 69 -7.80 9.52 4.30
C SER A 69 -6.90 8.33 4.65
N GLY A 70 -5.94 7.99 3.78
CA GLY A 70 -5.34 6.67 3.71
C GLY A 70 -6.33 5.62 3.18
N TYR A 71 -5.82 4.52 2.60
CA TYR A 71 -6.62 3.40 2.10
C TYR A 71 -6.29 2.12 2.88
N PRO A 72 -7.29 1.34 3.30
CA PRO A 72 -8.74 1.56 3.24
C PRO A 72 -9.29 2.28 4.49
N PRO A 73 -10.06 3.35 4.35
CA PRO A 73 -10.59 4.08 5.51
C PRO A 73 -11.76 3.37 6.21
N ARG A 74 -12.37 2.37 5.60
CA ARG A 74 -13.44 1.51 6.16
C ARG A 74 -14.49 2.32 6.95
N ASP A 75 -14.82 1.88 8.17
CA ASP A 75 -15.88 2.49 9.02
C ASP A 75 -15.61 3.94 9.45
N LEU A 76 -14.40 4.46 9.27
CA LEU A 76 -14.12 5.88 9.48
C LEU A 76 -14.99 6.76 8.58
N LEU A 77 -15.32 6.29 7.36
CA LEU A 77 -16.20 6.99 6.43
C LEU A 77 -17.60 7.22 6.99
N MET A 78 -18.04 6.38 7.93
CA MET A 78 -19.37 6.49 8.58
C MET A 78 -19.36 7.41 9.79
N ARG A 79 -18.17 7.84 10.26
CA ARG A 79 -18.05 8.77 11.38
C ARG A 79 -18.47 10.17 10.95
N GLU A 80 -19.25 10.82 11.82
CA GLU A 80 -19.65 12.22 11.61
C GLU A 80 -18.41 13.12 11.50
N GLY A 81 -18.41 13.99 10.50
CA GLY A 81 -17.33 14.95 10.26
C GLY A 81 -16.11 14.41 9.51
N PHE A 82 -15.88 13.10 9.42
CA PHE A 82 -14.67 12.55 8.79
C PHE A 82 -14.52 12.95 7.32
N VAL A 83 -15.55 12.70 6.51
CA VAL A 83 -15.55 13.07 5.08
C VAL A 83 -15.51 14.58 4.89
N ALA A 84 -16.20 15.33 5.76
CA ALA A 84 -16.14 16.80 5.73
C ALA A 84 -14.74 17.34 6.04
N ALA A 85 -14.00 16.70 6.94
CA ALA A 85 -12.61 17.04 7.23
C ALA A 85 -11.70 16.76 6.02
N CYS A 86 -11.94 15.69 5.27
CA CYS A 86 -11.22 15.43 4.00
C CYS A 86 -11.55 16.52 2.95
N ASP A 87 -12.83 16.87 2.78
CA ASP A 87 -13.24 17.95 1.87
C ASP A 87 -12.62 19.30 2.26
N GLN A 88 -12.51 19.58 3.55
CA GLN A 88 -11.84 20.78 4.05
C GLN A 88 -10.34 20.74 3.77
N ALA A 89 -9.67 19.61 3.97
CA ALA A 89 -8.24 19.44 3.67
C ALA A 89 -7.93 19.69 2.18
N VAL A 90 -8.81 19.21 1.28
CA VAL A 90 -8.70 19.51 -0.16
C VAL A 90 -8.81 21.01 -0.42
N ALA A 91 -9.75 21.70 0.22
CA ALA A 91 -9.93 23.16 0.07
C ALA A 91 -8.74 23.95 0.65
N GLU A 92 -8.19 23.53 1.79
CA GLU A 92 -6.98 24.10 2.39
C GLU A 92 -5.75 23.92 1.49
N LEU A 93 -5.59 22.74 0.89
CA LEU A 93 -4.54 22.50 -0.08
C LEU A 93 -4.71 23.41 -1.29
N ALA A 94 -5.91 23.48 -1.87
CA ALA A 94 -6.21 24.32 -3.01
C ALA A 94 -5.81 25.79 -2.78
N ALA A 95 -6.20 26.34 -1.63
CA ALA A 95 -5.88 27.73 -1.27
C ALA A 95 -4.38 28.00 -1.07
N SER A 96 -3.57 26.97 -0.83
CA SER A 96 -2.13 27.08 -0.56
C SER A 96 -1.23 26.78 -1.77
N LEU A 97 -1.80 26.26 -2.87
CA LEU A 97 -1.03 25.88 -4.05
C LEU A 97 -0.57 27.11 -4.85
N PRO A 98 0.67 27.10 -5.41
CA PRO A 98 1.08 28.07 -6.41
C PRO A 98 0.20 27.98 -7.66
N THR A 99 -0.09 29.12 -8.29
CA THR A 99 -0.88 29.17 -9.54
C THR A 99 -0.21 28.48 -10.73
N THR A 100 1.08 28.16 -10.59
CA THR A 100 1.87 27.48 -11.64
C THR A 100 1.73 25.98 -11.63
N VAL A 101 1.02 25.38 -10.66
CA VAL A 101 0.99 23.93 -10.41
C VAL A 101 -0.44 23.41 -10.36
N GLY A 102 -0.69 22.29 -11.04
CA GLY A 102 -1.88 21.46 -10.86
C GLY A 102 -1.58 20.24 -9.98
N VAL A 103 -2.55 19.83 -9.16
CA VAL A 103 -2.45 18.63 -8.32
C VAL A 103 -3.68 17.76 -8.54
N VAL A 104 -3.46 16.47 -8.85
CA VAL A 104 -4.49 15.44 -8.88
C VAL A 104 -4.31 14.55 -7.66
N LEU A 105 -5.30 14.51 -6.76
CA LEU A 105 -5.22 13.71 -5.53
C LEU A 105 -6.51 12.97 -5.23
N GLY A 106 -6.36 11.76 -4.63
CA GLY A 106 -7.48 10.92 -4.18
C GLY A 106 -7.98 11.31 -2.79
N HIS A 107 -9.30 11.37 -2.62
CA HIS A 107 -9.94 11.62 -1.32
C HIS A 107 -11.40 11.13 -1.31
N PRO A 108 -11.99 10.81 -0.14
CA PRO A 108 -13.42 10.59 -0.04
C PRO A 108 -14.14 11.95 -0.05
N THR A 109 -15.34 12.01 -0.68
CA THR A 109 -16.12 13.25 -0.74
C THR A 109 -17.62 12.99 -0.74
N LYS A 110 -18.36 14.01 -0.31
CA LYS A 110 -19.82 14.12 -0.52
C LYS A 110 -20.20 15.14 -1.58
N ARG A 111 -19.23 15.86 -2.14
CA ARG A 111 -19.47 16.88 -3.17
C ARG A 111 -19.91 16.24 -4.47
N GLY A 112 -21.01 16.72 -5.02
CA GLY A 112 -21.56 16.20 -6.28
C GLY A 112 -22.16 14.80 -6.17
N VAL A 113 -22.33 14.27 -4.93
CA VAL A 113 -22.90 12.94 -4.68
C VAL A 113 -24.34 13.10 -4.19
N PRO A 114 -25.34 12.53 -4.88
CA PRO A 114 -26.75 12.63 -4.47
C PRO A 114 -27.01 12.04 -3.08
N HIS A 115 -27.99 12.61 -2.39
CA HIS A 115 -28.52 12.10 -1.12
C HIS A 115 -27.48 11.96 0.01
N GLY A 116 -26.40 12.78 0.01
CA GLY A 116 -25.37 12.75 1.05
C GLY A 116 -24.54 11.46 1.08
N ARG A 117 -24.59 10.66 0.01
CA ARG A 117 -23.75 9.48 -0.16
C ARG A 117 -22.29 9.91 -0.31
N ILE A 118 -21.38 8.96 -0.18
CA ILE A 118 -19.94 9.19 -0.26
C ILE A 118 -19.41 8.62 -1.58
N ALA A 119 -18.50 9.33 -2.23
CA ALA A 119 -17.74 8.81 -3.36
C ALA A 119 -16.24 8.70 -3.01
N ASN A 120 -15.59 7.70 -3.58
CA ASN A 120 -14.14 7.66 -3.75
C ASN A 120 -13.83 8.57 -4.95
N ALA A 121 -13.06 9.61 -4.75
CA ALA A 121 -12.91 10.69 -5.72
C ALA A 121 -11.44 11.06 -5.97
N ALA A 122 -11.19 11.60 -7.16
CA ALA A 122 -9.95 12.29 -7.50
C ALA A 122 -10.27 13.72 -7.93
N SER A 123 -9.64 14.71 -7.29
CA SER A 123 -9.81 16.12 -7.63
C SER A 123 -8.59 16.67 -8.33
N LEU A 124 -8.78 17.37 -9.45
CA LEU A 124 -7.79 18.26 -10.03
C LEU A 124 -7.92 19.63 -9.37
N ILE A 125 -6.83 20.07 -8.77
CA ILE A 125 -6.72 21.39 -8.12
C ILE A 125 -5.72 22.22 -8.90
N SER A 126 -6.06 23.46 -9.25
CA SER A 126 -5.15 24.44 -9.87
C SER A 126 -5.67 25.85 -9.59
N ASP A 127 -4.80 26.84 -9.67
CA ASP A 127 -5.16 28.27 -9.54
C ASP A 127 -5.98 28.58 -8.27
N GLY A 128 -5.64 27.93 -7.15
CA GLY A 128 -6.34 28.12 -5.88
C GLY A 128 -7.73 27.51 -5.80
N LYS A 129 -8.12 26.65 -6.76
CA LYS A 129 -9.48 26.10 -6.89
C LYS A 129 -9.45 24.61 -7.20
N ILE A 130 -10.53 23.94 -6.81
CA ILE A 130 -10.87 22.62 -7.34
C ILE A 130 -11.47 22.83 -8.73
N ILE A 131 -10.75 22.42 -9.76
CA ILE A 131 -11.19 22.57 -11.16
C ILE A 131 -12.24 21.55 -11.51
N GLU A 132 -12.00 20.28 -11.14
CA GLU A 132 -12.90 19.17 -11.41
C GLU A 132 -12.72 18.08 -10.35
N THR A 133 -13.79 17.33 -10.10
CA THR A 133 -13.76 16.14 -9.24
C THR A 133 -14.39 14.97 -10.02
N VAL A 134 -13.64 13.90 -10.20
CA VAL A 134 -14.12 12.65 -10.78
C VAL A 134 -14.35 11.63 -9.69
N HIS A 135 -15.34 10.77 -9.86
CA HIS A 135 -15.65 9.71 -8.91
C HIS A 135 -15.29 8.36 -9.50
N LYS A 136 -14.90 7.41 -8.65
CA LYS A 136 -14.64 6.03 -9.01
C LYS A 136 -15.90 5.36 -9.53
N SER A 137 -15.80 4.69 -10.68
CA SER A 137 -16.93 4.02 -11.34
C SER A 137 -17.09 2.59 -10.87
N LEU A 138 -15.99 1.85 -10.78
CA LEU A 138 -15.97 0.45 -10.41
C LEU A 138 -15.52 0.31 -8.94
N LEU A 139 -16.41 -0.23 -8.12
CA LEU A 139 -16.18 -0.40 -6.68
C LEU A 139 -15.94 -1.88 -6.38
N PRO A 140 -14.68 -2.30 -6.11
CA PRO A 140 -14.38 -3.68 -5.81
C PRO A 140 -15.06 -4.13 -4.52
N ASN A 141 -15.59 -5.36 -4.53
CA ASN A 141 -16.29 -5.97 -3.39
C ASN A 141 -16.02 -7.47 -3.36
N TYR A 142 -14.76 -7.83 -3.46
CA TYR A 142 -14.22 -9.18 -3.45
C TYR A 142 -12.87 -9.19 -2.73
N ASP A 143 -12.43 -10.37 -2.25
CA ASP A 143 -11.18 -10.56 -1.51
C ASP A 143 -11.09 -9.57 -0.33
N VAL A 144 -10.10 -8.70 -0.30
CA VAL A 144 -9.87 -7.72 0.77
C VAL A 144 -10.71 -6.44 0.64
N PHE A 145 -11.45 -6.30 -0.47
CA PHE A 145 -12.19 -5.10 -0.80
C PHE A 145 -13.67 -5.16 -0.36
N ASP A 146 -14.16 -4.06 0.21
CA ASP A 146 -15.57 -3.86 0.59
C ASP A 146 -16.02 -2.41 0.28
N GLU A 147 -15.72 -1.93 -0.94
CA GLU A 147 -15.98 -0.52 -1.28
C GLU A 147 -17.46 -0.22 -1.49
N ARG A 148 -18.26 -1.16 -2.01
CA ARG A 148 -19.72 -0.97 -2.23
C ARG A 148 -20.49 -0.68 -0.95
N ARG A 149 -19.95 -1.08 0.19
CA ARG A 149 -20.53 -0.78 1.51
C ARG A 149 -20.53 0.71 1.81
N TYR A 150 -19.51 1.43 1.36
CA TYR A 150 -19.24 2.80 1.76
C TYR A 150 -19.47 3.80 0.63
N PHE A 151 -19.08 3.47 -0.59
CA PHE A 151 -19.05 4.39 -1.70
C PHE A 151 -20.21 4.16 -2.68
N ARG A 152 -20.50 5.23 -3.40
CA ARG A 152 -21.39 5.21 -4.57
C ARG A 152 -20.52 5.28 -5.83
N PRO A 153 -20.83 4.48 -6.88
CA PRO A 153 -20.17 4.59 -8.16
C PRO A 153 -20.48 5.92 -8.85
N ALA A 154 -19.58 6.33 -9.75
CA ALA A 154 -19.76 7.53 -10.57
C ALA A 154 -21.03 7.44 -11.45
N ASP A 155 -21.71 8.56 -11.61
CA ASP A 155 -22.83 8.68 -12.57
C ASP A 155 -22.32 8.97 -14.00
N THR A 156 -21.12 9.57 -14.13
CA THR A 156 -20.54 9.98 -15.41
C THR A 156 -19.02 9.83 -15.41
N VAL A 157 -18.48 9.47 -16.58
CA VAL A 157 -17.05 9.39 -16.84
C VAL A 157 -16.73 10.38 -17.95
N ARG A 158 -15.82 11.32 -17.70
CA ARG A 158 -15.45 12.37 -18.67
C ARG A 158 -14.01 12.82 -18.50
N PRO A 159 -13.34 13.30 -19.58
CA PRO A 159 -12.02 13.91 -19.48
C PRO A 159 -12.02 15.18 -18.64
N VAL A 160 -10.86 15.47 -18.05
CA VAL A 160 -10.59 16.72 -17.33
C VAL A 160 -9.55 17.52 -18.10
N GLU A 161 -9.82 18.79 -18.35
CA GLU A 161 -8.90 19.68 -19.10
C GLU A 161 -7.85 20.28 -18.16
N PHE A 162 -6.57 20.17 -18.53
CA PHE A 162 -5.46 20.82 -17.86
C PHE A 162 -4.43 21.32 -18.87
N ARG A 163 -4.19 22.62 -18.93
CA ARG A 163 -3.21 23.28 -19.84
C ARG A 163 -3.27 22.78 -21.27
N GLY A 164 -4.47 22.62 -21.81
CA GLY A 164 -4.70 22.18 -23.17
C GLY A 164 -4.65 20.66 -23.38
N HIS A 165 -4.29 19.87 -22.38
CA HIS A 165 -4.36 18.42 -22.40
C HIS A 165 -5.68 17.91 -21.80
N ARG A 166 -6.22 16.86 -22.40
CA ARG A 166 -7.40 16.14 -21.92
C ARG A 166 -6.96 14.93 -21.12
N LEU A 167 -7.02 15.03 -19.79
CA LEU A 167 -6.63 13.99 -18.86
C LEU A 167 -7.78 12.99 -18.69
N GLY A 168 -7.50 11.72 -18.91
CA GLY A 168 -8.40 10.61 -18.59
C GLY A 168 -8.21 10.13 -17.16
N ILE A 169 -8.62 10.96 -16.17
CA ILE A 169 -8.48 10.61 -14.75
C ILE A 169 -9.48 9.53 -14.39
N HIS A 170 -9.01 8.45 -13.78
CA HIS A 170 -9.82 7.33 -13.29
C HIS A 170 -9.10 6.66 -12.10
N ILE A 171 -9.84 5.84 -11.33
CA ILE A 171 -9.37 5.41 -10.02
C ILE A 171 -9.30 3.89 -9.96
N CYS A 172 -8.10 3.35 -9.76
CA CYS A 172 -7.76 1.98 -9.41
C CYS A 172 -8.53 0.93 -10.24
N GLU A 173 -9.60 0.35 -9.68
CA GLU A 173 -10.44 -0.67 -10.28
C GLU A 173 -11.02 -0.28 -11.63
N ASP A 174 -11.17 1.01 -11.93
CA ASP A 174 -11.67 1.51 -13.21
C ASP A 174 -10.84 1.02 -14.41
N ALA A 175 -9.56 0.68 -14.19
CA ALA A 175 -8.68 0.09 -15.20
C ALA A 175 -8.87 -1.44 -15.37
N TRP A 176 -9.56 -2.10 -14.45
CA TRP A 176 -9.67 -3.57 -14.40
C TRP A 176 -10.97 -4.12 -15.01
N TRP A 177 -11.77 -3.27 -15.64
CA TRP A 177 -13.03 -3.70 -16.25
C TRP A 177 -12.82 -4.88 -17.20
N GLY A 178 -13.63 -5.94 -17.04
CA GLY A 178 -13.55 -7.16 -17.87
C GLY A 178 -12.34 -8.07 -17.59
N HIS A 179 -11.47 -7.74 -16.62
CA HIS A 179 -10.36 -8.61 -16.26
C HIS A 179 -10.87 -9.83 -15.46
N PRO A 180 -10.43 -11.07 -15.76
CA PRO A 180 -10.94 -12.30 -15.13
C PRO A 180 -10.81 -12.36 -13.61
N SER A 181 -9.87 -11.62 -13.01
CA SER A 181 -9.69 -11.59 -11.56
C SER A 181 -10.67 -10.66 -10.83
N THR A 182 -11.57 -9.99 -11.56
CA THR A 182 -12.52 -9.03 -10.98
C THR A 182 -13.96 -9.54 -11.03
N SER A 183 -14.81 -9.08 -10.12
CA SER A 183 -16.24 -9.39 -10.13
C SER A 183 -17.02 -8.86 -11.35
N TYR A 184 -16.40 -7.98 -12.13
CA TYR A 184 -17.02 -7.37 -13.32
C TYR A 184 -16.86 -8.21 -14.58
N HIS A 185 -16.06 -9.26 -14.55
CA HIS A 185 -15.90 -10.18 -15.68
C HIS A 185 -17.20 -10.93 -15.96
N ASP A 186 -17.89 -11.38 -14.94
CA ASP A 186 -19.12 -12.18 -15.02
C ASP A 186 -20.41 -11.35 -14.96
N ASP A 187 -20.32 -10.06 -14.64
CA ASP A 187 -21.47 -9.13 -14.56
C ASP A 187 -21.26 -7.90 -15.46
N PRO A 188 -21.36 -8.05 -16.79
CA PRO A 188 -21.19 -6.95 -17.73
C PRO A 188 -22.30 -5.89 -17.67
N ILE A 189 -23.35 -6.11 -16.88
CA ILE A 189 -24.49 -5.18 -16.77
C ILE A 189 -24.19 -4.02 -15.84
N ALA A 190 -23.20 -4.14 -14.98
CA ALA A 190 -23.07 -3.26 -13.84
C ALA A 190 -22.54 -1.85 -14.17
N ALA A 191 -21.65 -1.69 -15.15
CA ALA A 191 -21.13 -0.37 -15.50
C ALA A 191 -20.43 -0.39 -16.87
N PRO A 192 -20.51 0.73 -17.63
CA PRO A 192 -19.69 0.87 -18.84
C PRO A 192 -18.20 0.90 -18.48
N ASP A 193 -17.36 0.38 -19.39
CA ASP A 193 -15.91 0.44 -19.28
C ASP A 193 -15.43 1.91 -19.16
N PRO A 194 -14.87 2.33 -18.00
CA PRO A 194 -14.47 3.70 -17.81
C PRO A 194 -13.33 4.14 -18.75
N VAL A 195 -12.35 3.25 -18.97
CA VAL A 195 -11.21 3.53 -19.83
C VAL A 195 -11.65 3.64 -21.30
N ALA A 196 -12.54 2.74 -21.77
CA ALA A 196 -13.13 2.85 -23.12
C ALA A 196 -13.91 4.15 -23.30
N THR A 197 -14.69 4.55 -22.28
CA THR A 197 -15.47 5.79 -22.29
C THR A 197 -14.55 7.02 -22.41
N LEU A 198 -13.47 7.07 -21.64
CA LEU A 198 -12.45 8.13 -21.69
C LEU A 198 -11.73 8.15 -23.05
N ALA A 199 -11.37 6.97 -23.58
CA ALA A 199 -10.76 6.85 -24.90
C ALA A 199 -11.65 7.40 -25.99
N ALA A 200 -12.95 7.02 -26.01
CA ALA A 200 -13.95 7.52 -26.96
C ALA A 200 -14.16 9.03 -26.85
N ALA A 201 -14.04 9.58 -25.64
CA ALA A 201 -14.08 11.01 -25.41
C ALA A 201 -12.81 11.74 -25.88
N GLY A 202 -11.76 11.04 -26.32
CA GLY A 202 -10.56 11.61 -26.94
C GLY A 202 -9.59 12.21 -25.93
N VAL A 203 -9.21 11.46 -24.90
CA VAL A 203 -8.15 11.82 -23.94
C VAL A 203 -6.76 11.84 -24.61
N ASP A 204 -5.87 12.67 -24.11
CA ASP A 204 -4.48 12.72 -24.57
C ASP A 204 -3.58 11.80 -23.75
N VAL A 205 -3.90 11.59 -22.47
CA VAL A 205 -3.21 10.72 -21.53
C VAL A 205 -4.20 10.13 -20.52
N PHE A 206 -4.02 8.87 -20.15
CA PHE A 206 -4.70 8.25 -19.03
C PHE A 206 -3.94 8.48 -17.72
N VAL A 207 -4.65 8.79 -16.65
CA VAL A 207 -4.11 9.02 -15.30
C VAL A 207 -4.89 8.17 -14.31
N ASN A 208 -4.26 7.11 -13.83
CA ASN A 208 -4.87 6.20 -12.85
C ASN A 208 -4.28 6.42 -11.46
N LEU A 209 -5.14 6.76 -10.50
CA LEU A 209 -4.80 6.86 -9.09
C LEU A 209 -5.18 5.53 -8.42
N SER A 210 -4.21 4.85 -7.82
CA SER A 210 -4.42 3.54 -7.22
C SER A 210 -4.00 3.47 -5.75
N ALA A 211 -4.70 2.60 -5.02
CA ALA A 211 -4.28 1.98 -3.78
C ALA A 211 -4.46 0.46 -3.94
N SER A 212 -3.68 -0.10 -4.85
CA SER A 212 -3.72 -1.52 -5.21
C SER A 212 -2.79 -2.31 -4.29
N PRO A 213 -3.31 -3.21 -3.42
CA PRO A 213 -2.50 -3.96 -2.47
C PRO A 213 -1.48 -4.87 -3.17
N PHE A 214 -0.38 -5.10 -2.47
CA PHE A 214 0.63 -6.07 -2.84
C PHE A 214 0.04 -7.48 -2.84
N GLU A 215 0.40 -8.25 -3.84
CA GLU A 215 0.20 -9.66 -3.98
C GLU A 215 1.32 -10.18 -4.87
N LYS A 216 1.80 -11.38 -4.62
CA LYS A 216 2.86 -12.00 -5.43
C LYS A 216 2.53 -11.91 -6.93
N HIS A 217 3.45 -11.40 -7.74
CA HIS A 217 3.32 -11.16 -9.19
C HIS A 217 2.29 -10.11 -9.62
N LYS A 218 1.61 -9.41 -8.70
CA LYS A 218 0.58 -8.42 -9.09
C LYS A 218 1.15 -7.20 -9.79
N HIS A 219 2.40 -6.83 -9.48
CA HIS A 219 3.10 -5.78 -10.22
C HIS A 219 3.14 -6.06 -11.72
N ASN A 220 3.54 -7.26 -12.13
CA ASN A 220 3.58 -7.67 -13.53
C ASN A 220 2.17 -7.66 -14.15
N ARG A 221 1.17 -8.19 -13.44
CA ARG A 221 -0.24 -8.16 -13.90
C ARG A 221 -0.77 -6.75 -14.10
N ARG A 222 -0.43 -5.80 -13.23
CA ARG A 222 -0.78 -4.37 -13.39
C ARG A 222 -0.17 -3.80 -14.67
N GLN A 223 1.12 -4.04 -14.88
CA GLN A 223 1.83 -3.54 -16.06
C GLN A 223 1.27 -4.13 -17.36
N GLU A 224 1.03 -5.44 -17.39
CA GLU A 224 0.42 -6.13 -18.55
C GLU A 224 -0.98 -5.59 -18.86
N LEU A 225 -1.82 -5.39 -17.85
CA LEU A 225 -3.16 -4.79 -18.00
C LEU A 225 -3.08 -3.39 -18.62
N ILE A 226 -2.21 -2.54 -18.09
CA ILE A 226 -2.06 -1.18 -18.58
C ILE A 226 -1.48 -1.15 -20.00
N GLN A 227 -0.54 -2.06 -20.32
CA GLN A 227 -0.03 -2.23 -21.70
C GLN A 227 -1.14 -2.63 -22.68
N GLN A 228 -2.10 -3.47 -22.27
CA GLN A 228 -3.26 -3.81 -23.09
C GLN A 228 -4.13 -2.58 -23.38
N HIS A 229 -4.37 -1.70 -22.40
CA HIS A 229 -5.08 -0.45 -22.62
C HIS A 229 -4.33 0.47 -23.60
N VAL A 230 -3.01 0.61 -23.42
CA VAL A 230 -2.17 1.42 -24.33
C VAL A 230 -2.19 0.84 -25.74
N ALA A 231 -2.04 -0.48 -25.90
CA ALA A 231 -2.10 -1.14 -27.20
C ALA A 231 -3.46 -0.94 -27.90
N LYS A 232 -4.55 -0.96 -27.13
CA LYS A 232 -5.92 -0.81 -27.65
C LYS A 232 -6.24 0.63 -28.07
N TYR A 233 -5.77 1.64 -27.30
CA TYR A 233 -6.20 3.03 -27.47
C TYR A 233 -5.11 3.98 -28.01
N GLY A 234 -3.84 3.53 -28.02
CA GLY A 234 -2.71 4.32 -28.56
C GLY A 234 -2.47 5.60 -27.76
N ARG A 235 -2.65 5.58 -26.44
CA ARG A 235 -2.48 6.74 -25.57
C ARG A 235 -1.52 6.44 -24.43
N PRO A 236 -0.66 7.41 -24.02
CA PRO A 236 0.18 7.26 -22.83
C PRO A 236 -0.65 7.01 -21.59
N PHE A 237 -0.05 6.34 -20.60
CA PHE A 237 -0.72 5.98 -19.35
C PHE A 237 0.19 6.23 -18.14
N LEU A 238 -0.31 6.96 -17.15
CA LEU A 238 0.32 7.15 -15.86
C LEU A 238 -0.43 6.32 -14.81
N PHE A 239 0.29 5.45 -14.13
CA PHE A 239 -0.21 4.64 -13.02
C PHE A 239 0.50 5.06 -11.72
N VAL A 240 -0.25 5.63 -10.76
CA VAL A 240 0.30 6.10 -9.48
C VAL A 240 -0.34 5.33 -8.34
N ASN A 241 0.46 4.53 -7.64
CA ASN A 241 0.00 3.65 -6.57
C ASN A 241 0.44 4.15 -5.19
N GLN A 242 -0.32 3.79 -4.17
CA GLN A 242 0.05 3.97 -2.76
C GLN A 242 1.22 3.05 -2.40
N VAL A 243 2.03 3.44 -1.41
CA VAL A 243 3.01 2.59 -0.74
C VAL A 243 2.71 2.54 0.76
N GLY A 244 3.15 1.48 1.44
CA GLY A 244 3.08 1.35 2.90
C GLY A 244 2.18 0.23 3.39
N GLY A 245 2.29 -0.08 4.69
CA GLY A 245 1.43 -1.03 5.39
C GLY A 245 0.28 -0.32 6.10
N ASN A 246 -0.94 -0.86 5.99
CA ASN A 246 -2.12 -0.43 6.76
C ASN A 246 -2.93 -1.66 7.16
N ASP A 247 -3.06 -1.91 8.46
CA ASP A 247 -3.67 -3.11 9.03
C ASP A 247 -3.05 -4.39 8.44
N ASP A 248 -3.84 -5.19 7.75
CA ASP A 248 -3.48 -6.45 7.10
C ASP A 248 -3.05 -6.28 5.63
N LEU A 249 -2.96 -5.06 5.12
CA LEU A 249 -2.60 -4.77 3.73
C LEU A 249 -1.24 -4.10 3.63
N VAL A 250 -0.48 -4.50 2.61
CA VAL A 250 0.74 -3.84 2.19
C VAL A 250 0.56 -3.31 0.77
N PHE A 251 1.06 -2.12 0.51
CA PHE A 251 1.06 -1.47 -0.80
C PHE A 251 2.49 -1.30 -1.25
N ASP A 252 2.81 -1.79 -2.42
CA ASP A 252 4.16 -1.87 -2.94
C ASP A 252 4.63 -0.61 -3.69
N GLY A 253 3.75 0.37 -3.94
CA GLY A 253 4.08 1.48 -4.82
C GLY A 253 4.22 1.01 -6.26
N ASN A 254 5.45 0.90 -6.77
CA ASN A 254 5.71 0.47 -8.14
C ASN A 254 4.92 1.29 -9.18
N SER A 255 4.83 2.61 -8.96
CA SER A 255 4.19 3.53 -9.90
C SER A 255 5.00 3.62 -11.20
N PHE A 256 4.34 3.80 -12.34
CA PHE A 256 5.01 3.84 -13.63
C PHE A 256 4.31 4.71 -14.67
N GLY A 257 5.04 5.06 -15.73
CA GLY A 257 4.52 5.71 -16.93
C GLY A 257 4.81 4.91 -18.19
N LEU A 258 3.79 4.71 -19.03
CA LEU A 258 3.91 4.10 -20.35
C LEU A 258 3.68 5.14 -21.46
N ASN A 259 4.53 5.15 -22.50
CA ASN A 259 4.28 5.94 -23.71
C ASN A 259 3.17 5.30 -24.59
N ALA A 260 2.78 6.00 -25.66
CA ALA A 260 1.74 5.53 -26.57
C ALA A 260 2.10 4.22 -27.33
N ALA A 261 3.36 3.78 -27.29
CA ALA A 261 3.82 2.51 -27.82
C ALA A 261 3.79 1.37 -26.78
N GLY A 262 3.38 1.65 -25.53
CA GLY A 262 3.34 0.68 -24.43
C GLY A 262 4.70 0.42 -23.78
N GLN A 263 5.68 1.25 -24.06
CA GLN A 263 7.01 1.14 -23.46
C GLN A 263 7.05 1.90 -22.14
N VAL A 264 7.77 1.35 -21.15
CA VAL A 264 7.99 2.00 -19.85
C VAL A 264 8.93 3.20 -20.05
N CYS A 265 8.46 4.38 -19.68
CA CYS A 265 9.23 5.63 -19.72
C CYS A 265 9.71 6.05 -18.35
N GLU A 266 9.02 5.64 -17.29
CA GLU A 266 9.42 5.86 -15.91
C GLU A 266 8.89 4.71 -15.05
N GLN A 267 9.67 4.36 -14.01
CA GLN A 267 9.35 3.34 -13.01
C GLN A 267 9.86 3.80 -11.65
N LEU A 268 8.97 3.90 -10.69
CA LEU A 268 9.30 4.19 -9.30
C LEU A 268 9.64 2.88 -8.55
N GLY A 269 10.41 3.02 -7.48
CA GLY A 269 10.84 1.88 -6.65
C GLY A 269 9.69 1.19 -5.91
N ALA A 270 9.90 -0.08 -5.58
CA ALA A 270 9.00 -0.84 -4.72
C ALA A 270 9.23 -0.49 -3.24
N PHE A 271 8.18 -0.57 -2.42
CA PHE A 271 8.21 -0.47 -0.96
C PHE A 271 8.83 0.81 -0.38
N CYS A 272 8.91 1.88 -1.16
CA CYS A 272 9.44 3.17 -0.72
C CYS A 272 8.59 4.35 -1.20
N SER A 273 8.52 5.42 -0.40
CA SER A 273 7.94 6.69 -0.86
C SER A 273 8.93 7.36 -1.82
N GLU A 274 8.46 7.73 -3.01
CA GLU A 274 9.28 8.30 -4.06
C GLU A 274 8.48 9.25 -4.94
N SER A 275 9.16 10.17 -5.62
CA SER A 275 8.58 10.98 -6.68
C SER A 275 9.54 11.09 -7.87
N ARG A 276 8.98 11.00 -9.10
CA ARG A 276 9.71 11.16 -10.36
C ARG A 276 8.95 12.10 -11.27
N ILE A 277 9.70 12.88 -12.04
CA ILE A 277 9.13 13.83 -13.00
C ILE A 277 9.32 13.29 -14.40
N VAL A 278 8.21 13.19 -15.13
CA VAL A 278 8.15 12.84 -16.54
C VAL A 278 7.61 14.03 -17.34
N GLU A 279 7.88 14.07 -18.62
CA GLU A 279 7.37 15.10 -19.54
C GLU A 279 6.26 14.52 -20.42
N LEU A 280 5.07 15.10 -20.36
CA LEU A 280 3.94 14.73 -21.22
C LEU A 280 3.97 15.55 -22.52
N PRO A 281 3.67 14.92 -23.67
CA PRO A 281 3.42 13.49 -23.86
C PRO A 281 4.68 12.66 -23.66
N LEU A 282 4.54 11.46 -23.05
CA LEU A 282 5.64 10.52 -22.83
C LEU A 282 6.19 10.07 -24.20
N ALA A 283 7.41 10.46 -24.53
CA ALA A 283 8.00 10.16 -25.84
C ALA A 283 9.06 9.04 -25.78
N ASP A 284 9.95 9.11 -24.79
CA ASP A 284 11.13 8.24 -24.73
C ASP A 284 10.93 7.05 -23.80
N ALA A 285 11.28 5.86 -24.28
CA ALA A 285 11.37 4.67 -23.44
C ALA A 285 12.63 4.74 -22.56
N LEU A 286 12.54 4.19 -21.35
CA LEU A 286 13.73 3.97 -20.51
C LEU A 286 14.75 3.11 -21.29
N PRO A 287 16.05 3.42 -21.20
CA PRO A 287 17.08 2.53 -21.70
C PRO A 287 16.90 1.12 -21.17
N ALA A 288 17.17 0.09 -21.98
CA ALA A 288 16.99 -1.32 -21.60
C ALA A 288 17.72 -1.69 -20.27
N SER A 289 18.81 -0.98 -19.92
CA SER A 289 19.53 -1.14 -18.65
C SER A 289 18.85 -0.46 -17.45
N SER A 290 17.96 0.50 -17.70
CA SER A 290 17.18 1.20 -16.67
C SER A 290 15.72 0.71 -16.61
N SER A 291 15.25 0.01 -17.67
CA SER A 291 14.01 -0.76 -17.69
C SER A 291 14.12 -2.13 -17.00
N ALA A 292 15.31 -2.51 -16.54
CA ALA A 292 15.40 -3.38 -15.39
C ALA A 292 14.80 -2.55 -14.23
N GLY A 293 13.49 -2.61 -14.10
CA GLY A 293 12.84 -2.49 -12.82
C GLY A 293 13.66 -3.29 -11.81
N PRO A 294 13.59 -3.06 -10.52
CA PRO A 294 14.48 -3.60 -9.51
C PRO A 294 14.86 -5.02 -9.93
N GLY A 295 16.16 -5.25 -10.20
CA GLY A 295 16.65 -6.41 -10.97
C GLY A 295 15.98 -7.64 -10.42
N VAL A 296 15.54 -8.58 -11.26
CA VAL A 296 14.63 -9.70 -10.95
C VAL A 296 14.80 -10.09 -9.49
N CYS A 297 14.05 -9.42 -8.63
CA CYS A 297 14.04 -9.72 -7.21
C CYS A 297 13.47 -11.13 -7.18
N LYS A 298 14.17 -12.04 -6.52
CA LYS A 298 13.56 -13.34 -6.25
C LYS A 298 12.23 -13.07 -5.57
N ASP A 299 11.19 -13.80 -5.92
CA ASP A 299 9.86 -13.67 -5.32
C ASP A 299 9.90 -13.63 -3.79
N GLU A 300 10.86 -14.34 -3.19
CA GLU A 300 11.10 -14.40 -1.74
C GLU A 300 11.61 -13.05 -1.20
N GLN A 301 12.49 -12.35 -1.94
CA GLN A 301 12.98 -11.03 -1.52
C GLN A 301 11.87 -9.98 -1.57
N GLU A 302 11.04 -9.98 -2.62
CA GLU A 302 9.90 -9.07 -2.73
C GLU A 302 8.90 -9.30 -1.58
N MET A 303 8.68 -10.56 -1.22
CA MET A 303 7.83 -10.94 -0.10
C MET A 303 8.44 -10.50 1.24
N LEU A 304 9.75 -10.70 1.43
CA LEU A 304 10.47 -10.25 2.63
C LEU A 304 10.41 -8.74 2.78
N ASP A 305 10.62 -7.97 1.71
CA ASP A 305 10.53 -6.51 1.72
C ASP A 305 9.11 -6.03 2.08
N ALA A 306 8.08 -6.72 1.58
CA ALA A 306 6.69 -6.47 1.94
C ALA A 306 6.42 -6.71 3.44
N LEU A 307 6.93 -7.82 4.00
CA LEU A 307 6.76 -8.16 5.42
C LEU A 307 7.47 -7.14 6.33
N ILE A 308 8.68 -6.73 5.95
CA ILE A 308 9.45 -5.71 6.67
C ILE A 308 8.71 -4.37 6.65
N LEU A 309 8.20 -3.93 5.48
CA LEU A 309 7.43 -2.70 5.37
C LEU A 309 6.13 -2.78 6.17
N GLY A 310 5.40 -3.88 6.06
CA GLY A 310 4.15 -4.11 6.77
C GLY A 310 4.32 -4.02 8.29
N LEU A 311 5.32 -4.72 8.84
CA LEU A 311 5.62 -4.67 10.27
C LEU A 311 6.09 -3.27 10.71
N ARG A 312 7.00 -2.65 9.98
CA ARG A 312 7.50 -1.29 10.28
C ARG A 312 6.37 -0.28 10.41
N ASP A 313 5.49 -0.30 9.42
CA ASP A 313 4.38 0.65 9.37
C ASP A 313 3.33 0.36 10.44
N TYR A 314 3.01 -0.92 10.69
CA TYR A 314 2.06 -1.29 11.74
C TYR A 314 2.54 -0.83 13.12
N VAL A 315 3.79 -1.12 13.46
CA VAL A 315 4.41 -0.68 14.73
C VAL A 315 4.33 0.83 14.85
N ARG A 316 4.83 1.56 13.83
CA ARG A 316 4.91 3.02 13.86
C ARG A 316 3.54 3.70 13.85
N LYS A 317 2.63 3.26 12.98
CA LYS A 317 1.29 3.86 12.84
C LYS A 317 0.39 3.58 14.04
N CYS A 318 0.64 2.48 14.79
CA CYS A 318 -0.02 2.19 16.06
C CYS A 318 0.63 2.89 17.27
N GLY A 319 1.72 3.65 17.06
CA GLY A 319 2.39 4.43 18.11
C GLY A 319 3.37 3.64 18.97
N PHE A 320 3.79 2.45 18.52
CA PHE A 320 4.85 1.68 19.16
C PHE A 320 6.22 2.04 18.58
N THR A 321 7.27 1.77 19.34
CA THR A 321 8.67 1.92 18.93
C THR A 321 9.43 0.61 18.98
N ASP A 322 9.02 -0.30 19.87
CA ASP A 322 9.73 -1.52 20.22
C ASP A 322 8.84 -2.76 20.05
N CYS A 323 9.48 -3.90 19.75
CA CYS A 323 8.83 -5.19 19.61
C CYS A 323 9.38 -6.20 20.62
N VAL A 324 8.54 -7.13 21.09
CA VAL A 324 8.93 -8.27 21.91
C VAL A 324 8.39 -9.56 21.32
N LEU A 325 9.22 -10.62 21.30
CA LEU A 325 8.83 -11.93 20.80
C LEU A 325 9.55 -13.06 21.54
N GLY A 326 8.94 -14.25 21.51
CA GLY A 326 9.56 -15.48 21.99
C GLY A 326 10.59 -16.02 20.97
N LEU A 327 11.78 -16.36 21.43
CA LEU A 327 12.82 -17.04 20.64
C LEU A 327 12.90 -18.51 21.05
N SER A 328 12.44 -19.40 20.18
CA SER A 328 12.41 -20.84 20.44
C SER A 328 13.68 -21.57 19.97
N GLY A 329 14.56 -20.91 19.19
CA GLY A 329 15.64 -21.54 18.43
C GLY A 329 15.16 -22.19 17.12
N GLY A 330 13.85 -22.10 16.79
CA GLY A 330 13.30 -22.55 15.51
C GLY A 330 13.30 -21.46 14.44
N ILE A 331 13.27 -21.88 13.17
CA ILE A 331 13.38 -21.00 12.00
C ILE A 331 12.26 -19.95 11.95
N ASP A 332 11.03 -20.26 12.36
CA ASP A 332 9.91 -19.30 12.32
C ASP A 332 10.16 -18.11 13.25
N SER A 333 10.55 -18.39 14.50
CA SER A 333 10.90 -17.33 15.45
C SER A 333 12.14 -16.57 15.02
N ALA A 334 13.08 -17.23 14.33
CA ALA A 334 14.27 -16.60 13.79
C ALA A 334 13.93 -15.63 12.65
N LEU A 335 13.09 -16.05 11.70
CA LEU A 335 12.63 -15.20 10.59
C LEU A 335 11.80 -14.01 11.10
N ALA A 336 10.86 -14.26 12.02
CA ALA A 336 10.07 -13.18 12.62
C ALA A 336 10.94 -12.16 13.36
N CYS A 337 11.99 -12.63 14.05
CA CYS A 337 12.98 -11.79 14.71
C CYS A 337 13.82 -10.97 13.72
N TYR A 338 14.28 -11.57 12.63
CA TYR A 338 14.98 -10.88 11.56
C TYR A 338 14.14 -9.78 10.92
N ILE A 339 12.89 -10.10 10.56
CA ILE A 339 11.93 -9.12 10.01
C ILE A 339 11.74 -7.97 10.99
N ALA A 340 11.62 -8.26 12.30
CA ALA A 340 11.48 -7.22 13.31
C ALA A 340 12.73 -6.33 13.40
N ALA A 341 13.93 -6.92 13.38
CA ALA A 341 15.18 -6.17 13.42
C ALA A 341 15.35 -5.24 12.21
N GLU A 342 14.99 -5.70 11.01
CA GLU A 342 15.01 -4.89 9.79
C GLU A 342 13.88 -3.81 9.78
N ALA A 343 12.74 -4.12 10.39
CA ALA A 343 11.59 -3.21 10.40
C ALA A 343 11.78 -2.01 11.36
N VAL A 344 12.21 -2.25 12.60
CA VAL A 344 12.26 -1.22 13.65
C VAL A 344 13.68 -0.91 14.12
N GLY A 345 14.66 -1.68 13.71
CA GLY A 345 16.05 -1.62 14.14
C GLY A 345 16.35 -2.59 15.28
N PRO A 346 17.56 -3.17 15.31
CA PRO A 346 17.87 -4.25 16.27
C PRO A 346 17.79 -3.83 17.74
N LYS A 347 18.05 -2.57 18.08
CA LYS A 347 17.99 -2.07 19.47
C LYS A 347 16.56 -1.95 20.02
N GLN A 348 15.56 -2.01 19.16
CA GLN A 348 14.13 -1.95 19.50
C GLN A 348 13.48 -3.34 19.50
N VAL A 349 14.28 -4.41 19.38
CA VAL A 349 13.76 -5.79 19.40
C VAL A 349 14.24 -6.51 20.65
N HIS A 350 13.28 -7.08 21.41
CA HIS A 350 13.50 -7.78 22.65
C HIS A 350 13.13 -9.25 22.51
N GLY A 351 14.13 -10.11 22.35
CA GLY A 351 13.96 -11.56 22.21
C GLY A 351 14.00 -12.25 23.56
N ILE A 352 13.00 -13.11 23.84
CA ILE A 352 12.93 -13.86 25.11
C ILE A 352 13.01 -15.36 24.79
N ALA A 353 14.09 -16.00 25.21
CA ALA A 353 14.16 -17.47 25.23
C ALA A 353 13.50 -18.01 26.49
N MET A 354 12.56 -18.93 26.32
CA MET A 354 11.72 -19.47 27.42
C MET A 354 11.79 -21.01 27.48
N PRO A 355 12.96 -21.58 27.84
CA PRO A 355 13.10 -23.03 27.90
C PRO A 355 12.27 -23.65 29.00
N SER A 356 11.81 -24.89 28.76
CA SER A 356 11.27 -25.79 29.74
C SER A 356 12.22 -26.99 29.96
N ARG A 357 11.92 -27.84 30.90
CA ARG A 357 12.63 -29.13 31.15
C ARG A 357 12.74 -30.03 29.88
N TYR A 358 11.89 -29.81 28.91
CA TYR A 358 11.86 -30.56 27.64
C TYR A 358 12.66 -29.86 26.52
N SER A 359 13.10 -28.63 26.73
CA SER A 359 13.85 -27.89 25.72
C SER A 359 15.27 -28.39 25.59
N SER A 360 15.78 -28.53 24.35
CA SER A 360 17.16 -28.88 24.11
C SER A 360 18.10 -27.70 24.40
N SER A 361 19.34 -28.01 24.82
CA SER A 361 20.37 -26.98 24.97
C SER A 361 20.68 -26.26 23.64
N HIS A 362 20.60 -26.98 22.51
CA HIS A 362 20.82 -26.42 21.18
C HIS A 362 19.81 -25.30 20.87
N SER A 363 18.53 -25.48 21.21
CA SER A 363 17.52 -24.45 20.97
C SER A 363 17.82 -23.12 21.70
N VAL A 364 18.34 -23.21 22.92
CA VAL A 364 18.74 -22.01 23.71
C VAL A 364 19.98 -21.37 23.13
N ASP A 365 20.97 -22.16 22.69
CA ASP A 365 22.20 -21.68 22.08
C ASP A 365 21.93 -21.03 20.72
N ASP A 366 21.07 -21.62 19.89
CA ASP A 366 20.67 -21.08 18.60
C ASP A 366 19.95 -19.74 18.75
N ALA A 367 19.01 -19.63 19.72
CA ALA A 367 18.31 -18.38 20.00
C ALA A 367 19.27 -17.29 20.47
N ARG A 368 20.26 -17.61 21.31
CA ARG A 368 21.28 -16.67 21.76
C ARG A 368 22.19 -16.23 20.62
N GLN A 369 22.69 -17.15 19.81
CA GLN A 369 23.55 -16.84 18.66
C GLN A 369 22.83 -15.94 17.64
N LEU A 370 21.55 -16.20 17.36
CA LEU A 370 20.74 -15.33 16.52
C LEU A 370 20.65 -13.92 17.10
N ALA A 371 20.34 -13.80 18.39
CA ALA A 371 20.24 -12.50 19.05
C ALA A 371 21.56 -11.71 19.02
N GLU A 372 22.68 -12.39 19.25
CA GLU A 372 24.04 -11.82 19.14
C GLU A 372 24.33 -11.36 17.69
N ALA A 373 24.02 -12.21 16.71
CA ALA A 373 24.25 -11.91 15.28
C ALA A 373 23.43 -10.71 14.79
N LEU A 374 22.17 -10.61 15.22
CA LEU A 374 21.29 -9.48 14.88
C LEU A 374 21.58 -8.24 15.73
N GLY A 375 22.24 -8.39 16.89
CA GLY A 375 22.51 -7.30 17.82
C GLY A 375 21.30 -6.80 18.59
N ILE A 376 20.30 -7.67 18.79
CA ILE A 376 19.06 -7.38 19.55
C ILE A 376 19.27 -7.58 21.05
N ASP A 377 18.30 -7.10 21.84
CA ASP A 377 18.23 -7.42 23.28
C ASP A 377 17.75 -8.86 23.49
N TYR A 378 18.39 -9.58 24.44
CA TYR A 378 18.12 -11.00 24.67
C TYR A 378 17.97 -11.29 26.18
N GLU A 379 16.89 -11.98 26.53
CA GLU A 379 16.63 -12.42 27.90
C GLU A 379 16.33 -13.94 27.91
N LEU A 380 16.79 -14.64 28.94
CA LEU A 380 16.45 -16.04 29.17
C LEU A 380 15.61 -16.17 30.42
N ILE A 381 14.38 -16.70 30.26
CA ILE A 381 13.41 -16.92 31.34
C ILE A 381 12.95 -18.38 31.29
N ALA A 382 13.52 -19.23 32.14
CA ALA A 382 13.05 -20.63 32.24
C ALA A 382 11.61 -20.69 32.82
N ILE A 383 10.74 -21.51 32.21
CA ILE A 383 9.34 -21.59 32.62
C ILE A 383 9.04 -22.65 33.68
N ASP A 384 10.04 -23.45 34.09
CA ASP A 384 9.85 -24.64 34.97
C ASP A 384 9.19 -24.31 36.30
N ALA A 385 9.58 -23.21 36.96
CA ALA A 385 8.97 -22.82 38.23
C ALA A 385 7.48 -22.48 38.11
N MET A 386 7.09 -21.81 37.00
CA MET A 386 5.67 -21.53 36.72
C MET A 386 4.91 -22.80 36.34
N HIS A 387 5.52 -23.65 35.54
CA HIS A 387 4.94 -24.91 35.14
C HIS A 387 4.69 -25.83 36.38
N GLN A 388 5.66 -25.95 37.28
CA GLN A 388 5.53 -26.68 38.52
C GLN A 388 4.44 -26.12 39.43
N ALA A 389 4.26 -24.81 39.50
CA ALA A 389 3.19 -24.20 40.27
C ALA A 389 1.80 -24.59 39.75
N TYR A 390 1.63 -24.75 38.45
CA TYR A 390 0.39 -25.30 37.86
C TYR A 390 0.20 -26.77 38.19
N GLU A 391 1.27 -27.60 38.15
CA GLU A 391 1.23 -28.99 38.51
C GLU A 391 0.84 -29.20 39.98
N GLN A 392 1.29 -28.33 40.87
CA GLN A 392 1.02 -28.40 42.32
C GLN A 392 -0.34 -27.82 42.72
N THR A 393 -0.96 -27.03 41.89
CA THR A 393 -2.33 -26.58 42.09
C THR A 393 -3.25 -27.52 41.36
N ASP A 394 -4.29 -28.01 41.99
CA ASP A 394 -5.29 -28.97 41.42
C ASP A 394 -6.10 -28.36 40.23
N VAL A 395 -5.52 -27.38 39.53
CA VAL A 395 -6.11 -26.72 38.36
C VAL A 395 -6.14 -27.63 37.13
N VAL A 396 -5.28 -28.66 37.13
CA VAL A 396 -5.02 -29.47 35.92
C VAL A 396 -5.51 -30.89 36.06
N GLY A 397 -5.97 -31.28 37.25
CA GLY A 397 -6.45 -32.65 37.55
C GLY A 397 -5.35 -33.74 37.52
N GLU A 398 -5.67 -34.91 37.97
CA GLU A 398 -4.76 -36.07 38.04
C GLU A 398 -4.24 -36.47 36.64
N ASP A 399 -4.92 -36.10 35.54
CA ASP A 399 -4.59 -36.51 34.17
C ASP A 399 -3.29 -35.87 33.66
N LEU A 400 -2.93 -34.67 34.10
CA LEU A 400 -1.68 -34.01 33.66
C LEU A 400 -0.44 -34.68 34.27
N LEU A 401 -0.56 -35.15 35.53
CA LEU A 401 0.50 -35.89 36.22
C LEU A 401 0.65 -37.31 35.65
N SER A 402 -0.43 -37.89 35.10
CA SER A 402 -0.44 -39.22 34.52
C SER A 402 0.08 -39.30 33.09
N GLN A 403 0.09 -38.16 32.34
CA GLN A 403 0.56 -38.08 30.94
C GLN A 403 1.53 -36.90 30.74
N PRO A 404 2.75 -36.93 31.28
CA PRO A 404 3.74 -35.91 31.06
C PRO A 404 4.03 -35.74 29.53
N GLY A 405 3.97 -34.51 29.03
CA GLY A 405 4.18 -34.23 27.60
C GLY A 405 2.94 -34.43 26.71
N GLY A 406 1.77 -34.72 27.29
CA GLY A 406 0.50 -34.78 26.59
C GLY A 406 0.04 -33.39 26.07
N LEU A 407 -1.04 -33.36 25.28
CA LEU A 407 -1.55 -32.13 24.65
C LEU A 407 -1.85 -31.02 25.67
N ALA A 408 -2.42 -31.35 26.83
CA ALA A 408 -2.72 -30.37 27.87
C ALA A 408 -1.45 -29.73 28.43
N ASP A 409 -0.40 -30.52 28.63
CA ASP A 409 0.90 -30.08 29.12
C ASP A 409 1.61 -29.18 28.09
N GLN A 410 1.63 -29.54 26.79
CA GLN A 410 2.17 -28.74 25.71
C GLN A 410 1.45 -27.40 25.61
N ASN A 411 0.12 -27.37 25.64
CA ASN A 411 -0.67 -26.15 25.60
C ASN A 411 -0.48 -25.28 26.85
N LEU A 412 -0.26 -25.87 28.02
CA LEU A 412 0.07 -25.12 29.25
C LEU A 412 1.40 -24.39 29.10
N GLN A 413 2.44 -25.06 28.60
CA GLN A 413 3.74 -24.43 28.33
C GLN A 413 3.63 -23.27 27.34
N ALA A 414 2.86 -23.42 26.26
CA ALA A 414 2.62 -22.36 25.29
C ALA A 414 1.93 -21.16 25.96
N ARG A 415 0.92 -21.36 26.83
CA ARG A 415 0.22 -20.28 27.53
C ARG A 415 1.10 -19.60 28.57
N ILE A 416 1.97 -20.30 29.28
CA ILE A 416 2.94 -19.70 30.19
C ILE A 416 3.89 -18.75 29.42
N ARG A 417 4.40 -19.20 28.26
CA ARG A 417 5.23 -18.35 27.38
C ARG A 417 4.47 -17.13 26.88
N GLY A 418 3.23 -17.30 26.43
CA GLY A 418 2.36 -16.19 26.03
C GLY A 418 2.15 -15.19 27.15
N ALA A 419 1.92 -15.66 28.39
CA ALA A 419 1.76 -14.79 29.57
C ALA A 419 3.02 -13.97 29.86
N ILE A 420 4.22 -14.54 29.70
CA ILE A 420 5.49 -13.83 29.88
C ILE A 420 5.63 -12.72 28.84
N VAL A 421 5.46 -13.04 27.54
CA VAL A 421 5.56 -12.07 26.44
C VAL A 421 4.57 -10.93 26.65
N MET A 422 3.30 -11.22 26.93
CA MET A 422 2.27 -10.20 27.15
C MET A 422 2.52 -9.37 28.41
N THR A 423 3.10 -9.94 29.47
CA THR A 423 3.49 -9.19 30.66
C THR A 423 4.60 -8.19 30.36
N ARG A 424 5.60 -8.59 29.55
CA ARG A 424 6.66 -7.69 29.10
C ARG A 424 6.12 -6.58 28.19
N SER A 425 5.27 -6.95 27.21
CA SER A 425 4.57 -6.02 26.34
C SER A 425 3.84 -4.93 27.16
N ASN A 426 2.98 -5.33 28.08
CA ASN A 426 2.20 -4.39 28.89
C ASN A 426 3.07 -3.53 29.82
N ARG A 427 4.13 -4.10 30.38
CA ARG A 427 5.01 -3.39 31.30
C ARG A 427 5.82 -2.29 30.62
N HIS A 428 6.27 -2.54 29.41
CA HIS A 428 7.20 -1.67 28.71
C HIS A 428 6.57 -0.90 27.55
N GLY A 429 5.34 -1.23 27.16
CA GLY A 429 4.67 -0.63 26.00
C GLY A 429 5.22 -1.16 24.66
N TRP A 430 5.74 -2.38 24.64
CA TRP A 430 6.28 -3.01 23.44
C TRP A 430 5.19 -3.75 22.64
N MET A 431 5.31 -3.75 21.33
CA MET A 431 4.44 -4.58 20.47
C MET A 431 4.83 -6.05 20.60
N ALA A 432 3.92 -6.89 21.10
CA ALA A 432 4.13 -8.32 21.12
C ALA A 432 3.92 -8.92 19.72
N LEU A 433 4.86 -9.73 19.24
CA LEU A 433 4.80 -10.42 17.96
C LEU A 433 4.58 -11.91 18.16
N ALA A 434 3.57 -12.47 17.45
CA ALA A 434 3.38 -13.90 17.32
C ALA A 434 4.26 -14.45 16.18
N THR A 435 4.82 -15.63 16.36
CA THR A 435 5.78 -16.22 15.43
C THR A 435 5.23 -17.38 14.60
N GLY A 436 3.90 -17.58 14.64
CA GLY A 436 3.21 -18.62 13.87
C GLY A 436 3.18 -18.29 12.37
N ASN A 437 3.37 -19.31 11.54
CA ASN A 437 3.29 -19.21 10.08
C ASN A 437 1.91 -19.60 9.55
N LYS A 438 1.64 -19.34 8.26
CA LYS A 438 0.36 -19.64 7.59
C LYS A 438 -0.01 -21.13 7.64
N SER A 439 0.97 -22.02 7.50
CA SER A 439 0.71 -23.48 7.51
C SER A 439 0.24 -23.96 8.87
N GLU A 440 0.83 -23.45 9.96
CA GLU A 440 0.38 -23.76 11.32
C GLU A 440 -1.04 -23.26 11.57
N LEU A 441 -1.33 -22.02 11.18
CA LEU A 441 -2.68 -21.44 11.28
C LEU A 441 -3.70 -22.22 10.46
N ALA A 442 -3.36 -22.62 9.24
CA ALA A 442 -4.26 -23.35 8.33
C ALA A 442 -4.66 -24.73 8.83
N VAL A 443 -3.75 -25.45 9.52
CA VAL A 443 -4.03 -26.78 10.06
C VAL A 443 -4.47 -26.75 11.54
N GLY A 444 -4.52 -25.55 12.15
CA GLY A 444 -4.87 -25.38 13.57
C GLY A 444 -3.78 -25.87 14.53
N TYR A 445 -2.53 -25.97 14.09
CA TYR A 445 -1.40 -26.31 14.95
C TYR A 445 -0.89 -25.04 15.68
N CYS A 446 -1.72 -24.57 16.58
CA CYS A 446 -1.48 -23.37 17.37
C CYS A 446 -2.30 -23.42 18.67
N THR A 447 -1.83 -22.72 19.69
CA THR A 447 -2.48 -22.69 21.01
C THR A 447 -3.08 -21.32 21.27
N LEU A 448 -4.41 -21.27 21.42
CA LEU A 448 -5.12 -20.05 21.83
C LEU A 448 -4.55 -19.56 23.17
N TYR A 449 -4.28 -18.24 23.24
CA TYR A 449 -3.64 -17.58 24.40
C TYR A 449 -2.22 -18.08 24.73
N GLY A 450 -1.59 -18.80 23.79
CA GLY A 450 -0.21 -19.29 23.89
C GLY A 450 0.69 -18.67 22.82
N ASP A 451 1.10 -19.45 21.85
CA ASP A 451 1.94 -19.02 20.72
C ASP A 451 1.26 -18.06 19.74
N MET A 452 -0.09 -17.97 19.81
CA MET A 452 -0.87 -16.94 19.08
C MET A 452 -0.93 -15.58 19.80
N CYS A 453 -0.31 -15.43 20.98
CA CYS A 453 -0.31 -14.16 21.69
C CYS A 453 0.55 -13.13 20.98
N GLY A 454 -0.06 -12.04 20.55
CA GLY A 454 0.61 -10.92 19.87
C GLY A 454 -0.36 -9.94 19.24
N GLY A 455 0.12 -8.75 18.95
CA GLY A 455 -0.62 -7.72 18.20
C GLY A 455 -0.50 -7.92 16.68
N LEU A 456 0.55 -8.60 16.22
CA LEU A 456 0.81 -8.92 14.82
C LEU A 456 1.58 -10.24 14.72
N ALA A 457 1.32 -11.01 13.66
CA ALA A 457 2.07 -12.19 13.25
C ALA A 457 2.83 -11.88 11.94
N PRO A 458 4.11 -11.48 12.00
CA PRO A 458 4.84 -11.03 10.81
C PRO A 458 4.88 -12.06 9.67
N ILE A 459 4.88 -13.35 9.98
CA ILE A 459 4.90 -14.45 9.01
C ILE A 459 3.57 -15.22 8.93
N GLY A 460 2.50 -14.65 9.47
CA GLY A 460 1.16 -15.30 9.50
C GLY A 460 0.56 -15.62 8.14
N ASP A 461 1.04 -14.96 7.07
CA ASP A 461 0.62 -15.23 5.67
C ASP A 461 1.73 -15.92 4.84
N VAL A 462 2.79 -16.42 5.48
CA VAL A 462 3.90 -17.13 4.83
C VAL A 462 3.77 -18.63 5.04
N LEU A 463 3.75 -19.40 3.96
CA LEU A 463 3.75 -20.88 4.04
C LEU A 463 5.07 -21.39 4.64
N LYS A 464 5.00 -22.46 5.42
CA LYS A 464 6.20 -23.07 6.03
C LYS A 464 7.28 -23.44 5.01
N THR A 465 6.90 -23.88 3.82
CA THR A 465 7.84 -24.19 2.74
C THR A 465 8.63 -22.96 2.30
N VAL A 466 7.98 -21.80 2.22
CA VAL A 466 8.59 -20.53 1.82
C VAL A 466 9.46 -19.93 2.95
N VAL A 467 9.20 -20.28 4.21
CA VAL A 467 10.07 -19.88 5.34
C VAL A 467 11.47 -20.51 5.23
N TYR A 468 11.61 -21.65 4.54
CA TYR A 468 12.89 -22.32 4.33
C TYR A 468 13.68 -21.79 3.13
N ASP A 469 13.03 -21.15 2.15
CA ASP A 469 13.62 -20.55 0.96
C ASP A 469 14.29 -19.20 1.29
#